data_4bf6168f988505bdcd08f1fd38129cba
#
_entry.id   4bf6168f988505bdcd08f1fd38129cba
#
_cell.length_a   1.000
_cell.length_b   1.000
_cell.length_c   1.000
_cell.angle_alpha   90.00
_cell.angle_beta   90.00
_cell.angle_gamma   90.00
#
_symmetry.space_group_name_H-M   'P 1'
#
loop_
_entity.id
_entity.type
_entity.pdbx_description
1 polymer ?
#
loop_
_entity_poly.entity_id
_entity_poly.type
_entity_poly.pdbx_seq_one_letter_code
_entity_poly.pdbx_strand_id
1 'polypeptide(L)'
;MDTMIAKQQESLKIRKVRSGNGLYISASVIAVLLWSTSFVGTKIAYTSFPPLTLGAARFVIAAVILGLILLIRKDKTKPSFKDMGLMSMSGVLGTTLYFSLENIGVELTTASNAAIIVASYPAITVLMEFLFFRKKTSWVKALGIGVAMIGVYQISYSPETQTDDKQLIGNIILIVAGFIFALYNFTTRKVVKKYSMITISFYQTLAGAITFIPLAFIEKSSWQTPDIRSFLTLLYLGVFCSVIAFLLYNF
;
A
#
# COMPACT_ATOMS: atom_id res chain seq x y z
N MET A 1 -18.19 -40.76 28.32
CA MET A 1 -18.96 -39.52 28.00
C MET A 1 -18.01 -38.33 27.83
N ASP A 2 -17.05 -38.15 28.74
CA ASP A 2 -16.12 -37.01 28.71
C ASP A 2 -15.18 -36.94 27.51
N THR A 3 -14.73 -38.10 27.00
CA THR A 3 -13.85 -38.16 25.81
C THR A 3 -14.58 -37.78 24.51
N MET A 4 -15.87 -38.01 24.40
CA MET A 4 -16.70 -37.59 23.26
C MET A 4 -16.94 -36.08 23.29
N ILE A 5 -17.21 -35.52 24.46
CA ILE A 5 -17.43 -34.08 24.64
C ILE A 5 -16.12 -33.31 24.34
N ALA A 6 -14.98 -33.81 24.81
CA ALA A 6 -13.67 -33.21 24.51
C ALA A 6 -13.36 -33.22 23.01
N LYS A 7 -13.56 -34.32 22.29
CA LYS A 7 -13.40 -34.40 20.83
C LYS A 7 -14.36 -33.47 20.07
N GLN A 8 -15.58 -33.31 20.56
CA GLN A 8 -16.55 -32.41 19.92
C GLN A 8 -16.18 -30.94 20.13
N GLN A 9 -15.67 -30.57 21.31
CA GLN A 9 -15.17 -29.23 21.58
C GLN A 9 -13.90 -28.92 20.78
N GLU A 10 -13.00 -29.87 20.62
CA GLU A 10 -11.81 -29.75 19.81
C GLU A 10 -12.13 -29.58 18.31
N SER A 11 -13.10 -30.39 17.81
CA SER A 11 -13.59 -30.27 16.43
C SER A 11 -14.28 -28.93 16.15
N LEU A 12 -15.05 -28.41 17.11
CA LEU A 12 -15.66 -27.08 17.02
C LEU A 12 -14.62 -25.95 17.06
N LYS A 13 -13.58 -26.11 17.88
CA LYS A 13 -12.46 -25.17 17.95
C LYS A 13 -11.67 -25.13 16.65
N ILE A 14 -11.36 -26.31 16.08
CA ILE A 14 -10.68 -26.44 14.77
C ILE A 14 -11.54 -25.86 13.64
N ARG A 15 -12.85 -26.09 13.66
CA ARG A 15 -13.81 -25.58 12.65
C ARG A 15 -13.93 -24.04 12.73
N LYS A 16 -13.92 -23.49 13.95
CA LYS A 16 -13.96 -22.03 14.18
C LYS A 16 -12.66 -21.33 13.75
N VAL A 17 -11.51 -21.95 13.99
CA VAL A 17 -10.20 -21.48 13.51
C VAL A 17 -10.11 -21.57 11.98
N ARG A 18 -10.61 -22.65 11.37
CA ARG A 18 -10.62 -22.82 9.90
C ARG A 18 -11.57 -21.85 9.20
N SER A 19 -12.75 -21.58 9.80
CA SER A 19 -13.70 -20.60 9.28
C SER A 19 -13.16 -19.16 9.39
N GLY A 20 -12.43 -18.83 10.46
CA GLY A 20 -11.77 -17.53 10.62
C GLY A 20 -10.68 -17.31 9.58
N ASN A 21 -9.83 -18.31 9.33
CA ASN A 21 -8.75 -18.20 8.33
C ASN A 21 -9.27 -17.97 6.91
N GLY A 22 -10.42 -18.57 6.53
CA GLY A 22 -11.02 -18.35 5.21
C GLY A 22 -11.42 -16.89 4.98
N LEU A 23 -12.01 -16.23 5.99
CA LEU A 23 -12.43 -14.83 5.89
C LEU A 23 -11.24 -13.88 5.73
N TYR A 24 -10.17 -14.06 6.53
CA TYR A 24 -8.96 -13.24 6.43
C TYR A 24 -8.25 -13.42 5.08
N ILE A 25 -8.18 -14.66 4.58
CA ILE A 25 -7.61 -14.94 3.24
C ILE A 25 -8.45 -14.26 2.16
N SER A 26 -9.78 -14.39 2.22
CA SER A 26 -10.66 -13.75 1.23
C SER A 26 -10.55 -12.23 1.25
N ALA A 27 -10.50 -11.61 2.42
CA ALA A 27 -10.29 -10.16 2.57
C ALA A 27 -8.96 -9.72 1.95
N SER A 28 -7.87 -10.45 2.22
CA SER A 28 -6.55 -10.16 1.65
C SER A 28 -6.53 -10.34 0.13
N VAL A 29 -7.18 -11.38 -0.41
CA VAL A 29 -7.31 -11.61 -1.86
C VAL A 29 -8.07 -10.47 -2.53
N ILE A 30 -9.20 -10.04 -1.96
CA ILE A 30 -9.97 -8.90 -2.47
C ILE A 30 -9.12 -7.63 -2.47
N ALA A 31 -8.37 -7.37 -1.39
CA ALA A 31 -7.49 -6.21 -1.31
C ALA A 31 -6.43 -6.22 -2.41
N VAL A 32 -5.79 -7.36 -2.65
CA VAL A 32 -4.77 -7.52 -3.71
C VAL A 32 -5.38 -7.33 -5.10
N LEU A 33 -6.58 -7.85 -5.35
CA LEU A 33 -7.29 -7.64 -6.62
C LEU A 33 -7.62 -6.15 -6.84
N LEU A 34 -8.09 -5.44 -5.82
CA LEU A 34 -8.33 -3.99 -5.89
C LEU A 34 -7.03 -3.22 -6.19
N TRP A 35 -5.92 -3.59 -5.56
CA TRP A 35 -4.62 -2.96 -5.84
C TRP A 35 -4.08 -3.30 -7.22
N SER A 36 -4.27 -4.53 -7.72
CA SER A 36 -3.85 -4.91 -9.08
C SER A 36 -4.54 -4.07 -10.14
N THR A 37 -5.84 -3.80 -9.99
CA THR A 37 -6.59 -2.95 -10.91
C THR A 37 -6.27 -1.45 -10.75
N SER A 38 -5.69 -1.04 -9.60
CA SER A 38 -5.35 0.36 -9.35
C SER A 38 -4.31 0.91 -10.33
N PHE A 39 -3.37 0.09 -10.82
CA PHE A 39 -2.36 0.54 -11.79
C PHE A 39 -2.99 0.94 -13.13
N VAL A 40 -3.96 0.17 -13.60
CA VAL A 40 -4.73 0.52 -14.81
C VAL A 40 -5.58 1.77 -14.55
N GLY A 41 -6.26 1.83 -13.40
CA GLY A 41 -7.01 3.02 -12.99
C GLY A 41 -6.13 4.27 -12.92
N THR A 42 -4.94 4.17 -12.33
CA THR A 42 -3.98 5.27 -12.26
C THR A 42 -3.60 5.78 -13.66
N LYS A 43 -3.31 4.88 -14.60
CA LYS A 43 -3.04 5.26 -16.01
C LYS A 43 -4.23 5.96 -16.67
N ILE A 44 -5.45 5.53 -16.40
CA ILE A 44 -6.66 6.20 -16.90
C ILE A 44 -6.79 7.59 -16.28
N ALA A 45 -6.56 7.74 -14.98
CA ALA A 45 -6.68 9.03 -14.30
C ALA A 45 -5.64 10.06 -14.79
N TYR A 46 -4.47 9.62 -15.27
CA TYR A 46 -3.42 10.52 -15.79
C TYR A 46 -3.82 11.26 -17.07
N THR A 47 -4.91 10.88 -17.73
CA THR A 47 -5.44 11.68 -18.85
C THR A 47 -5.91 13.07 -18.43
N SER A 48 -6.24 13.26 -17.14
CA SER A 48 -6.72 14.53 -16.59
C SER A 48 -5.99 15.00 -15.34
N PHE A 49 -5.37 14.08 -14.58
CA PHE A 49 -4.67 14.40 -13.33
C PHE A 49 -3.18 14.13 -13.47
N PRO A 50 -2.31 15.12 -13.23
CA PRO A 50 -0.89 14.88 -13.06
C PRO A 50 -0.62 13.93 -11.86
N PRO A 51 0.51 13.20 -11.84
CA PRO A 51 0.80 12.14 -10.87
C PRO A 51 0.70 12.56 -9.40
N LEU A 52 1.33 13.68 -9.03
CA LEU A 52 1.33 14.15 -7.64
C LEU A 52 -0.05 14.72 -7.26
N THR A 53 -0.73 15.36 -8.20
CA THR A 53 -2.09 15.88 -8.02
C THR A 53 -3.07 14.74 -7.79
N LEU A 54 -3.01 13.67 -8.58
CA LEU A 54 -3.80 12.45 -8.38
C LEU A 54 -3.55 11.85 -6.99
N GLY A 55 -2.28 11.74 -6.59
CA GLY A 55 -1.90 11.24 -5.27
C GLY A 55 -2.49 12.07 -4.14
N ALA A 56 -2.33 13.40 -4.17
CA ALA A 56 -2.88 14.29 -3.16
C ALA A 56 -4.41 14.19 -3.06
N ALA A 57 -5.12 14.28 -4.19
CA ALA A 57 -6.58 14.19 -4.23
C ALA A 57 -7.10 12.85 -3.69
N ARG A 58 -6.48 11.74 -4.09
CA ARG A 58 -6.79 10.38 -3.62
C ARG A 58 -6.66 10.26 -2.11
N PHE A 59 -5.59 10.79 -1.52
CA PHE A 59 -5.36 10.67 -0.08
C PHE A 59 -6.14 11.68 0.75
N VAL A 60 -6.52 12.83 0.20
CA VAL A 60 -7.51 13.73 0.83
C VAL A 60 -8.85 13.02 0.96
N ILE A 61 -9.35 12.37 -0.08
CA ILE A 61 -10.57 11.56 -0.04
C ILE A 61 -10.47 10.47 1.03
N ALA A 62 -9.35 9.73 1.04
CA ALA A 62 -9.12 8.68 2.02
C ALA A 62 -9.06 9.20 3.46
N ALA A 63 -8.40 10.34 3.71
CA ALA A 63 -8.32 10.95 5.04
C ALA A 63 -9.69 11.38 5.56
N VAL A 64 -10.53 11.98 4.70
CA VAL A 64 -11.91 12.37 5.06
C VAL A 64 -12.73 11.12 5.44
N ILE A 65 -12.69 10.07 4.62
CA ILE A 65 -13.48 8.85 4.88
C ILE A 65 -13.00 8.16 6.17
N LEU A 66 -11.69 7.99 6.34
CA LEU A 66 -11.13 7.38 7.56
C LEU A 66 -11.43 8.21 8.81
N GLY A 67 -11.42 9.54 8.69
CA GLY A 67 -11.82 10.45 9.75
C GLY A 67 -13.27 10.28 10.16
N LEU A 68 -14.19 10.20 9.18
CA LEU A 68 -15.61 9.93 9.43
C LEU A 68 -15.82 8.56 10.10
N ILE A 69 -15.14 7.52 9.62
CA ILE A 69 -15.20 6.17 10.23
C ILE A 69 -14.71 6.22 11.68
N LEU A 70 -13.60 6.93 11.95
CA LEU A 70 -13.04 7.05 13.30
C LEU A 70 -14.00 7.78 14.25
N LEU A 71 -14.66 8.84 13.79
CA LEU A 71 -15.67 9.59 14.56
C LEU A 71 -16.87 8.71 14.92
N ILE A 72 -17.37 7.92 13.97
CA ILE A 72 -18.52 7.03 14.19
C ILE A 72 -18.18 5.90 15.16
N ARG A 73 -16.98 5.31 15.06
CA ARG A 73 -16.55 4.18 15.89
C ARG A 73 -16.29 4.52 17.35
N LYS A 74 -16.17 5.80 17.69
CA LYS A 74 -15.87 6.28 19.06
C LYS A 74 -14.71 5.48 19.71
N ASP A 75 -13.62 5.36 18.96
CA ASP A 75 -12.45 4.61 19.43
C ASP A 75 -11.93 5.26 20.73
N LYS A 76 -11.92 4.48 21.82
CA LYS A 76 -11.63 5.01 23.17
C LYS A 76 -10.14 5.29 23.39
N THR A 77 -9.28 4.70 22.56
CA THR A 77 -7.83 4.76 22.73
C THR A 77 -7.27 5.97 21.99
N LYS A 78 -7.11 7.07 22.69
CA LYS A 78 -6.43 8.26 22.13
C LYS A 78 -4.93 7.99 22.03
N PRO A 79 -4.29 8.19 20.86
CA PRO A 79 -2.85 8.02 20.74
C PRO A 79 -2.09 9.03 21.60
N SER A 80 -0.96 8.58 22.18
CA SER A 80 -0.03 9.49 22.84
C SER A 80 0.62 10.42 21.79
N PHE A 81 1.07 11.60 22.21
CA PHE A 81 1.73 12.55 21.31
C PHE A 81 2.95 11.93 20.59
N LYS A 82 3.72 11.09 21.29
CA LYS A 82 4.84 10.34 20.71
C LYS A 82 4.39 9.36 19.65
N ASP A 83 3.32 8.61 19.90
CA ASP A 83 2.80 7.61 18.95
C ASP A 83 2.10 8.29 17.75
N MET A 84 1.46 9.46 17.96
CA MET A 84 0.97 10.31 16.86
C MET A 84 2.13 10.76 15.95
N GLY A 85 3.25 11.20 16.53
CA GLY A 85 4.45 11.55 15.78
C GLY A 85 5.00 10.36 14.95
N LEU A 86 5.00 9.15 15.52
CA LEU A 86 5.40 7.94 14.79
C LEU A 86 4.43 7.58 13.66
N MET A 87 3.11 7.70 13.89
CA MET A 87 2.10 7.50 12.87
C MET A 87 2.22 8.54 11.76
N SER A 88 2.43 9.82 12.11
CA SER A 88 2.62 10.90 11.13
C SER A 88 3.88 10.68 10.30
N MET A 89 5.00 10.33 10.93
CA MET A 89 6.24 10.00 10.21
C MET A 89 6.06 8.81 9.27
N SER A 90 5.39 7.75 9.71
CA SER A 90 5.10 6.62 8.84
C SER A 90 4.10 7.00 7.73
N GLY A 91 3.19 7.94 7.96
CA GLY A 91 2.29 8.50 6.95
C GLY A 91 3.05 9.29 5.88
N VAL A 92 4.02 10.13 6.28
CA VAL A 92 4.90 10.82 5.32
C VAL A 92 5.69 9.82 4.48
N LEU A 93 6.24 8.77 5.08
CA LEU A 93 6.95 7.72 4.35
C LEU A 93 6.03 6.93 3.43
N GLY A 94 4.92 6.40 3.95
CA GLY A 94 4.05 5.45 3.24
C GLY A 94 2.99 6.09 2.36
N THR A 95 2.60 7.35 2.61
CA THR A 95 1.61 8.05 1.80
C THR A 95 2.28 9.08 0.90
N THR A 96 3.10 9.97 1.43
CA THR A 96 3.69 11.04 0.62
C THR A 96 4.85 10.54 -0.22
N LEU A 97 5.94 10.10 0.41
CA LEU A 97 7.15 9.74 -0.32
C LEU A 97 6.94 8.51 -1.20
N TYR A 98 6.36 7.46 -0.64
CA TYR A 98 6.11 6.23 -1.38
C TYR A 98 5.21 6.48 -2.60
N PHE A 99 4.01 7.07 -2.40
CA PHE A 99 3.08 7.29 -3.51
C PHE A 99 3.51 8.40 -4.46
N SER A 100 4.33 9.35 -4.06
CA SER A 100 4.95 10.28 -5.02
C SER A 100 5.86 9.53 -5.99
N LEU A 101 6.73 8.67 -5.47
CA LEU A 101 7.60 7.84 -6.31
C LEU A 101 6.81 6.83 -7.13
N GLU A 102 5.82 6.16 -6.52
CA GLU A 102 4.96 5.20 -7.22
C GLU A 102 4.23 5.88 -8.38
N ASN A 103 3.57 7.00 -8.14
CA ASN A 103 2.81 7.70 -9.18
C ASN A 103 3.71 8.17 -10.33
N ILE A 104 4.87 8.78 -10.03
CA ILE A 104 5.84 9.17 -11.05
C ILE A 104 6.36 7.94 -11.80
N GLY A 105 6.71 6.88 -11.08
CA GLY A 105 7.18 5.64 -11.69
C GLY A 105 6.13 4.99 -12.58
N VAL A 106 4.88 4.93 -12.14
CA VAL A 106 3.75 4.41 -12.95
C VAL A 106 3.48 5.29 -14.17
N GLU A 107 3.65 6.60 -14.07
CA GLU A 107 3.52 7.49 -15.24
C GLU A 107 4.52 7.13 -16.33
N LEU A 108 5.77 6.90 -15.94
CA LEU A 108 6.90 6.68 -16.85
C LEU A 108 6.99 5.23 -17.40
N THR A 109 6.38 4.25 -16.74
CA THR A 109 6.41 2.84 -17.17
C THR A 109 5.02 2.31 -17.53
N THR A 110 4.91 1.03 -17.90
CA THR A 110 3.63 0.38 -18.17
C THR A 110 2.94 -0.04 -16.87
N ALA A 111 1.60 -0.15 -16.89
CA ALA A 111 0.84 -0.66 -15.73
C ALA A 111 1.28 -2.09 -15.34
N SER A 112 1.64 -2.93 -16.32
CA SER A 112 2.11 -4.30 -16.10
C SER A 112 3.46 -4.32 -15.39
N ASN A 113 4.44 -3.53 -15.88
CA ASN A 113 5.76 -3.43 -15.25
C ASN A 113 5.62 -2.92 -13.81
N ALA A 114 4.83 -1.86 -13.60
CA ALA A 114 4.57 -1.30 -12.29
C ALA A 114 3.98 -2.36 -11.34
N ALA A 115 2.95 -3.10 -11.77
CA ALA A 115 2.32 -4.13 -10.95
C ALA A 115 3.30 -5.23 -10.52
N ILE A 116 4.19 -5.68 -11.41
CA ILE A 116 5.16 -6.74 -11.12
C ILE A 116 6.27 -6.22 -10.19
N ILE A 117 6.77 -5.00 -10.43
CA ILE A 117 7.79 -4.40 -9.56
C ILE A 117 7.22 -4.20 -8.15
N VAL A 118 6.00 -3.68 -8.02
CA VAL A 118 5.34 -3.48 -6.71
C VAL A 118 5.05 -4.83 -6.02
N ALA A 119 4.70 -5.87 -6.77
CA ALA A 119 4.54 -7.22 -6.22
C ALA A 119 5.84 -7.79 -5.60
N SER A 120 7.02 -7.26 -5.96
CA SER A 120 8.30 -7.64 -5.37
C SER A 120 8.63 -6.94 -4.04
N TYR A 121 7.86 -5.94 -3.59
CA TYR A 121 8.14 -5.17 -2.36
C TYR A 121 8.23 -6.01 -1.08
N PRO A 122 7.45 -7.08 -0.90
CA PRO A 122 7.70 -7.99 0.21
C PRO A 122 9.11 -8.59 0.22
N ALA A 123 9.66 -8.89 -0.96
CA ALA A 123 11.04 -9.39 -1.09
C ALA A 123 12.06 -8.30 -0.70
N ILE A 124 11.88 -7.06 -1.17
CA ILE A 124 12.71 -5.91 -0.79
C ILE A 124 12.64 -5.69 0.73
N THR A 125 11.43 -5.78 1.33
CA THR A 125 11.25 -5.63 2.78
C THR A 125 12.01 -6.69 3.57
N VAL A 126 11.97 -7.96 3.15
CA VAL A 126 12.72 -9.05 3.81
C VAL A 126 14.23 -8.89 3.62
N LEU A 127 14.67 -8.44 2.45
CA LEU A 127 16.08 -8.13 2.18
C LEU A 127 16.58 -7.02 3.13
N MET A 128 15.82 -5.95 3.29
CA MET A 128 16.14 -4.88 4.25
C MET A 128 16.13 -5.37 5.70
N GLU A 129 15.21 -6.25 6.08
CA GLU A 129 15.21 -6.88 7.41
C GLU A 129 16.49 -7.67 7.66
N PHE A 130 16.96 -8.40 6.67
CA PHE A 130 18.21 -9.15 6.76
C PHE A 130 19.41 -8.20 6.90
N LEU A 131 19.51 -7.18 6.05
CA LEU A 131 20.64 -6.26 6.02
C LEU A 131 20.71 -5.36 7.28
N PHE A 132 19.60 -4.75 7.70
CA PHE A 132 19.59 -3.76 8.77
C PHE A 132 19.37 -4.36 10.16
N PHE A 133 18.55 -5.41 10.26
CA PHE A 133 18.21 -6.02 11.55
C PHE A 133 18.86 -7.38 11.76
N ARG A 134 19.70 -7.83 10.81
CA ARG A 134 20.42 -9.13 10.87
C ARG A 134 19.49 -10.30 11.20
N LYS A 135 18.22 -10.21 10.82
CA LYS A 135 17.26 -11.30 11.03
C LYS A 135 17.62 -12.47 10.11
N LYS A 136 17.80 -13.65 10.71
CA LYS A 136 18.03 -14.88 9.94
C LYS A 136 16.83 -15.12 9.02
N THR A 137 17.11 -15.24 7.73
CA THR A 137 16.12 -15.56 6.69
C THR A 137 16.18 -17.05 6.40
N SER A 138 15.03 -17.73 6.31
CA SER A 138 15.01 -19.14 5.93
C SER A 138 15.44 -19.29 4.46
N TRP A 139 16.03 -20.44 4.10
CA TRP A 139 16.46 -20.74 2.75
C TRP A 139 15.33 -20.57 1.70
N VAL A 140 14.10 -20.99 2.04
CA VAL A 140 12.92 -20.83 1.17
C VAL A 140 12.61 -19.36 0.89
N LYS A 141 12.72 -18.50 1.92
CA LYS A 141 12.53 -17.04 1.74
C LYS A 141 13.64 -16.44 0.89
N ALA A 142 14.88 -16.86 1.08
CA ALA A 142 16.02 -16.40 0.29
C ALA A 142 15.84 -16.76 -1.20
N LEU A 143 15.40 -17.97 -1.50
CA LEU A 143 15.06 -18.40 -2.87
C LEU A 143 13.94 -17.54 -3.46
N GLY A 144 12.85 -17.32 -2.71
CA GLY A 144 11.72 -16.47 -3.15
C GLY A 144 12.16 -15.03 -3.47
N ILE A 145 13.05 -14.45 -2.65
CA ILE A 145 13.65 -13.14 -2.92
C ILE A 145 14.45 -13.17 -4.24
N GLY A 146 15.30 -14.18 -4.42
CA GLY A 146 16.09 -14.34 -5.63
C GLY A 146 15.23 -14.41 -6.89
N VAL A 147 14.18 -15.22 -6.89
CA VAL A 147 13.23 -15.35 -8.01
C VAL A 147 12.52 -14.02 -8.28
N ALA A 148 12.05 -13.32 -7.23
CA ALA A 148 11.41 -12.02 -7.38
C ALA A 148 12.35 -10.97 -8.00
N MET A 149 13.62 -10.92 -7.54
CA MET A 149 14.61 -9.99 -8.07
C MET A 149 15.00 -10.30 -9.52
N ILE A 150 15.07 -11.58 -9.89
CA ILE A 150 15.27 -11.98 -11.30
C ILE A 150 14.11 -11.51 -12.16
N GLY A 151 12.85 -11.68 -11.70
CA GLY A 151 11.67 -11.20 -12.43
C GLY A 151 11.68 -9.68 -12.62
N VAL A 152 12.02 -8.91 -11.58
CA VAL A 152 12.17 -7.44 -11.68
C VAL A 152 13.27 -7.06 -12.66
N TYR A 153 14.41 -7.76 -12.62
CA TYR A 153 15.51 -7.54 -13.55
C TYR A 153 15.08 -7.78 -14.99
N GLN A 154 14.45 -8.91 -15.29
CA GLN A 154 14.00 -9.24 -16.65
C GLN A 154 13.03 -8.20 -17.22
N ILE A 155 12.10 -7.67 -16.41
CA ILE A 155 11.17 -6.64 -16.83
C ILE A 155 11.86 -5.30 -17.04
N SER A 156 12.79 -4.93 -16.14
CA SER A 156 13.52 -3.67 -16.23
C SER A 156 14.47 -3.61 -17.43
N TYR A 157 14.93 -4.75 -17.90
CA TYR A 157 15.87 -4.90 -19.00
C TYR A 157 15.31 -5.68 -20.20
N SER A 158 13.97 -5.70 -20.36
CA SER A 158 13.37 -6.29 -21.57
C SER A 158 13.77 -5.45 -22.81
N PRO A 159 13.82 -6.04 -24.03
CA PRO A 159 14.11 -5.29 -25.24
C PRO A 159 13.20 -4.09 -25.45
N GLU A 160 11.93 -4.19 -25.06
CA GLU A 160 10.95 -3.11 -25.12
C GLU A 160 11.28 -1.97 -24.14
N THR A 161 11.80 -2.28 -22.97
CA THR A 161 12.19 -1.29 -21.95
C THR A 161 13.51 -0.62 -22.31
N GLN A 162 14.45 -1.32 -22.95
CA GLN A 162 15.74 -0.76 -23.35
C GLN A 162 15.64 0.26 -24.49
N THR A 163 14.56 0.22 -25.26
CA THR A 163 14.29 1.20 -26.34
C THR A 163 13.62 2.48 -25.83
N ASP A 164 13.20 2.51 -24.56
CA ASP A 164 12.52 3.64 -23.94
C ASP A 164 13.16 4.00 -22.58
N ASP A 165 14.06 4.98 -22.60
CA ASP A 165 14.73 5.48 -21.39
C ASP A 165 13.75 5.89 -20.28
N LYS A 166 12.55 6.37 -20.63
CA LYS A 166 11.53 6.76 -19.66
C LYS A 166 11.02 5.55 -18.88
N GLN A 167 10.79 4.41 -19.55
CA GLN A 167 10.35 3.19 -18.89
C GLN A 167 11.41 2.66 -17.92
N LEU A 168 12.68 2.70 -18.30
CA LEU A 168 13.76 2.29 -17.42
C LEU A 168 13.83 3.18 -16.16
N ILE A 169 13.75 4.51 -16.33
CA ILE A 169 13.71 5.46 -15.22
C ILE A 169 12.50 5.17 -14.31
N GLY A 170 11.30 4.95 -14.90
CA GLY A 170 10.09 4.61 -14.16
C GLY A 170 10.25 3.34 -13.32
N ASN A 171 10.84 2.29 -13.90
CA ASN A 171 11.11 1.04 -13.20
C ASN A 171 12.10 1.23 -12.03
N ILE A 172 13.16 2.02 -12.22
CA ILE A 172 14.12 2.35 -11.15
C ILE A 172 13.44 3.13 -10.03
N ILE A 173 12.62 4.13 -10.36
CA ILE A 173 11.86 4.90 -9.37
C ILE A 173 10.94 3.98 -8.55
N LEU A 174 10.25 3.02 -9.17
CA LEU A 174 9.43 2.04 -8.47
C LEU A 174 10.25 1.14 -7.54
N ILE A 175 11.45 0.70 -7.95
CA ILE A 175 12.34 -0.07 -7.07
C ILE A 175 12.73 0.78 -5.84
N VAL A 176 13.08 2.07 -6.03
CA VAL A 176 13.37 2.99 -4.92
C VAL A 176 12.15 3.16 -4.02
N ALA A 177 10.94 3.27 -4.58
CA ALA A 177 9.70 3.31 -3.82
C ALA A 177 9.55 2.07 -2.90
N GLY A 178 9.98 0.88 -3.34
CA GLY A 178 10.00 -0.34 -2.54
C GLY A 178 10.85 -0.24 -1.27
N PHE A 179 11.98 0.46 -1.30
CA PHE A 179 12.79 0.72 -0.10
C PHE A 179 12.06 1.68 0.87
N ILE A 180 11.41 2.72 0.35
CA ILE A 180 10.59 3.63 1.18
C ILE A 180 9.40 2.88 1.80
N PHE A 181 8.74 2.00 1.04
CA PHE A 181 7.68 1.13 1.55
C PHE A 181 8.16 0.22 2.69
N ALA A 182 9.37 -0.32 2.61
CA ALA A 182 9.95 -1.10 3.69
C ALA A 182 10.18 -0.26 4.96
N LEU A 183 10.70 0.97 4.83
CA LEU A 183 10.86 1.91 5.95
C LEU A 183 9.52 2.27 6.60
N TYR A 184 8.48 2.51 5.79
CA TYR A 184 7.11 2.69 6.25
C TYR A 184 6.66 1.50 7.11
N ASN A 185 6.84 0.26 6.63
CA ASN A 185 6.46 -0.94 7.36
C ASN A 185 7.20 -1.05 8.70
N PHE A 186 8.51 -0.76 8.74
CA PHE A 186 9.30 -0.82 9.99
C PHE A 186 8.84 0.21 11.02
N THR A 187 8.46 1.40 10.56
CA THR A 187 7.96 2.46 11.44
C THR A 187 6.57 2.13 11.97
N THR A 188 5.68 1.63 11.10
CA THR A 188 4.30 1.26 11.45
C THR A 188 4.25 0.13 12.48
N ARG A 189 5.14 -0.86 12.41
CA ARG A 189 5.20 -1.99 13.39
C ARG A 189 5.30 -1.55 14.85
N LYS A 190 5.82 -0.34 15.12
CA LYS A 190 5.96 0.18 16.49
C LYS A 190 4.63 0.53 17.14
N VAL A 191 3.59 0.81 16.35
CA VAL A 191 2.27 1.25 16.82
C VAL A 191 1.14 0.23 16.60
N VAL A 192 1.30 -0.74 15.70
CA VAL A 192 0.28 -1.74 15.32
C VAL A 192 -0.29 -2.53 16.51
N LYS A 193 0.52 -2.82 17.53
CA LYS A 193 0.06 -3.57 18.71
C LYS A 193 -0.67 -2.70 19.74
N LYS A 194 -0.65 -1.38 19.59
CA LYS A 194 -1.18 -0.44 20.59
C LYS A 194 -2.52 0.16 20.21
N TYR A 195 -2.78 0.31 18.92
CA TYR A 195 -3.94 1.06 18.40
C TYR A 195 -4.68 0.26 17.33
N SER A 196 -5.96 0.61 17.13
CA SER A 196 -6.74 0.02 16.05
C SER A 196 -6.16 0.40 14.69
N MET A 197 -6.30 -0.47 13.68
CA MET A 197 -5.81 -0.20 12.33
C MET A 197 -6.47 1.05 11.74
N ILE A 198 -7.72 1.33 12.07
CA ILE A 198 -8.41 2.55 11.61
C ILE A 198 -7.76 3.79 12.20
N THR A 199 -7.43 3.79 13.48
CA THR A 199 -6.72 4.90 14.14
C THR A 199 -5.36 5.12 13.48
N ILE A 200 -4.59 4.07 13.29
CA ILE A 200 -3.26 4.15 12.66
C ILE A 200 -3.40 4.69 11.24
N SER A 201 -4.29 4.09 10.42
CA SER A 201 -4.51 4.48 9.03
C SER A 201 -4.97 5.94 8.92
N PHE A 202 -5.86 6.40 9.80
CA PHE A 202 -6.31 7.79 9.80
C PHE A 202 -5.15 8.77 10.01
N TYR A 203 -4.35 8.59 11.07
CA TYR A 203 -3.24 9.51 11.35
C TYR A 203 -2.15 9.44 10.27
N GLN A 204 -1.86 8.27 9.74
CA GLN A 204 -0.93 8.10 8.63
C GLN A 204 -1.43 8.80 7.37
N THR A 205 -2.68 8.55 6.98
CA THR A 205 -3.26 9.12 5.76
C THR A 205 -3.44 10.63 5.89
N LEU A 206 -3.86 11.12 7.07
CA LEU A 206 -4.00 12.56 7.32
C LEU A 206 -2.66 13.28 7.20
N ALA A 207 -1.62 12.80 7.89
CA ALA A 207 -0.28 13.39 7.82
C ALA A 207 0.29 13.32 6.39
N GLY A 208 0.08 12.17 5.72
CA GLY A 208 0.47 12.00 4.33
C GLY A 208 -0.27 12.94 3.39
N ALA A 209 -1.59 13.08 3.51
CA ALA A 209 -2.37 14.01 2.68
C ALA A 209 -1.92 15.46 2.87
N ILE A 210 -1.72 15.90 4.12
CA ILE A 210 -1.24 17.26 4.43
C ILE A 210 0.12 17.53 3.75
N THR A 211 1.05 16.59 3.81
CA THR A 211 2.38 16.74 3.22
C THR A 211 2.40 16.49 1.72
N PHE A 212 1.39 15.82 1.16
CA PHE A 212 1.25 15.60 -0.28
C PHE A 212 0.70 16.82 -1.02
N ILE A 213 -0.19 17.61 -0.38
CA ILE A 213 -0.80 18.79 -0.99
C ILE A 213 0.24 19.77 -1.55
N PRO A 214 1.31 20.17 -0.83
CA PRO A 214 2.34 21.04 -1.39
C PRO A 214 3.01 20.48 -2.65
N LEU A 215 3.20 19.17 -2.74
CA LEU A 215 3.77 18.51 -3.91
C LEU A 215 2.84 18.60 -5.13
N ALA A 216 1.53 18.50 -4.93
CA ALA A 216 0.55 18.68 -6.01
C ALA A 216 0.59 20.10 -6.61
N PHE A 217 0.90 21.11 -5.80
CA PHE A 217 1.03 22.49 -6.29
C PHE A 217 2.22 22.70 -7.24
N ILE A 218 3.23 21.82 -7.22
CA ILE A 218 4.33 21.84 -8.19
C ILE A 218 3.79 21.61 -9.61
N GLU A 219 2.72 20.82 -9.74
CA GLU A 219 2.07 20.47 -11.02
C GLU A 219 0.93 21.44 -11.40
N LYS A 220 0.77 22.57 -10.69
CA LYS A 220 -0.38 23.49 -10.88
C LYS A 220 -0.53 23.95 -12.33
N SER A 221 0.56 24.14 -13.06
CA SER A 221 0.55 24.54 -14.47
C SER A 221 -0.07 23.49 -15.41
N SER A 222 -0.11 22.23 -14.97
CA SER A 222 -0.66 21.10 -15.73
C SER A 222 -2.08 20.73 -15.30
N TRP A 223 -2.69 21.49 -14.39
CA TRP A 223 -4.06 21.23 -13.95
C TRP A 223 -5.06 21.58 -15.04
N GLN A 224 -6.00 20.67 -15.23
CA GLN A 224 -7.10 20.83 -16.18
C GLN A 224 -8.41 20.33 -15.56
N THR A 225 -9.54 20.69 -16.15
CA THR A 225 -10.85 20.16 -15.71
C THR A 225 -10.89 18.67 -16.03
N PRO A 226 -11.09 17.80 -15.03
CA PRO A 226 -11.08 16.36 -15.27
C PRO A 226 -12.34 15.95 -16.05
N ASP A 227 -12.16 15.03 -17.00
CA ASP A 227 -13.27 14.31 -17.61
C ASP A 227 -13.95 13.38 -16.61
N ILE A 228 -15.19 12.99 -16.91
CA ILE A 228 -16.00 12.15 -16.00
C ILE A 228 -15.35 10.81 -15.71
N ARG A 229 -14.65 10.21 -16.69
CA ARG A 229 -13.99 8.91 -16.53
C ARG A 229 -12.81 9.02 -15.55
N SER A 230 -11.99 10.03 -15.70
CA SER A 230 -10.86 10.31 -14.81
C SER A 230 -11.34 10.65 -13.39
N PHE A 231 -12.42 11.42 -13.26
CA PHE A 231 -13.01 11.74 -11.97
C PHE A 231 -13.57 10.51 -11.24
N LEU A 232 -14.33 9.66 -11.93
CA LEU A 232 -14.84 8.41 -11.35
C LEU A 232 -13.69 7.47 -10.98
N THR A 233 -12.62 7.46 -11.77
CA THR A 233 -11.42 6.67 -11.48
C THR A 233 -10.70 7.20 -10.23
N LEU A 234 -10.59 8.52 -10.05
CA LEU A 234 -10.07 9.11 -8.80
C LEU A 234 -10.90 8.67 -7.58
N LEU A 235 -12.23 8.69 -7.68
CA LEU A 235 -13.10 8.19 -6.60
C LEU A 235 -12.86 6.71 -6.32
N TYR A 236 -12.74 5.89 -7.37
CA TYR A 236 -12.38 4.47 -7.23
C TYR A 236 -11.04 4.28 -6.51
N LEU A 237 -10.00 4.99 -6.91
CA LEU A 237 -8.69 4.92 -6.29
C LEU A 237 -8.71 5.41 -4.83
N GLY A 238 -9.41 6.51 -4.55
CA GLY A 238 -9.52 7.09 -3.22
C GLY A 238 -10.32 6.21 -2.24
N VAL A 239 -11.48 5.73 -2.67
CA VAL A 239 -12.39 4.96 -1.80
C VAL A 239 -12.00 3.49 -1.74
N PHE A 240 -11.94 2.81 -2.88
CA PHE A 240 -11.75 1.36 -2.92
C PHE A 240 -10.30 0.96 -2.70
N CYS A 241 -9.35 1.60 -3.37
CA CYS A 241 -7.94 1.20 -3.28
C CYS A 241 -7.23 1.79 -2.07
N SER A 242 -7.58 3.00 -1.62
CA SER A 242 -6.88 3.65 -0.49
C SER A 242 -7.57 3.46 0.86
N VAL A 243 -8.89 3.17 0.91
CA VAL A 243 -9.59 2.91 2.19
C VAL A 243 -9.98 1.45 2.29
N ILE A 244 -10.83 0.95 1.39
CA ILE A 244 -11.42 -0.39 1.53
C ILE A 244 -10.35 -1.47 1.43
N ALA A 245 -9.51 -1.46 0.39
CA ALA A 245 -8.46 -2.45 0.21
C ALA A 245 -7.46 -2.43 1.38
N PHE A 246 -7.10 -1.24 1.86
CA PHE A 246 -6.18 -1.10 2.99
C PHE A 246 -6.78 -1.65 4.30
N LEU A 247 -8.05 -1.40 4.56
CA LEU A 247 -8.75 -1.96 5.74
C LEU A 247 -8.92 -3.48 5.62
N LEU A 248 -9.26 -4.00 4.44
CA LEU A 248 -9.39 -5.44 4.19
C LEU A 248 -8.06 -6.18 4.36
N TYR A 249 -6.96 -5.59 3.88
CA TYR A 249 -5.62 -6.20 4.00
C TYR A 249 -5.14 -6.26 5.45
N ASN A 250 -5.54 -5.32 6.29
CA ASN A 250 -5.15 -5.22 7.69
C ASN A 250 -6.22 -5.80 8.65
N PHE A 251 -7.30 -6.39 8.13
CA PHE A 251 -8.35 -7.06 8.90
C PHE A 251 -7.89 -8.43 9.36
#